data_3d93a014aa8ba299703c4a277419571e
#
_entry.id   3d93a014aa8ba299703c4a277419571e
#
_cell.length_a   1.000
_cell.length_b   1.000
_cell.length_c   1.000
_cell.angle_alpha   90.00
_cell.angle_beta   90.00
_cell.angle_gamma   90.00
#
_symmetry.space_group_name_H-M   'P 1'
#
loop_
_entity.id
_entity.type
_entity.pdbx_description
1 polymer ?
#
loop_
_entity_poly.entity_id
_entity_poly.type
_entity_poly.pdbx_seq_one_letter_code
_entity_poly.pdbx_strand_id
1 'polypeptide(L)'
;IKGLGEAEGRRIAACRNDGYHKVEDVLRRSDVSARAVEALARGDGFGSLGLTARQALWHVRKHTRQTLHTLPLFASSEQPEDPRDTDSAAALPTAGLGETVAQDYQSTGLSLKAHPVDVLAPYFIAEGWQTCSDIARARNGRRLNILGLVTMRQRPGTANGTVFITLEDGQGCVNVIIWGTLVEQFRQAVIGAHLLGVKGRVQKQGQIIHFMAEALYHCDHYLKQLQTADRHALTLRSRDFH
;
A
#
# COMPACT_ATOMS: atom_id res chain seq x y z
N ILE A 1 -0.32 -8.66 -9.62
CA ILE A 1 -0.76 -8.92 -8.24
C ILE A 1 0.22 -9.89 -7.61
N LYS A 2 0.78 -9.52 -6.45
CA LYS A 2 1.71 -10.37 -5.71
C LYS A 2 1.00 -11.63 -5.21
N GLY A 3 1.60 -12.80 -5.46
CA GLY A 3 1.03 -14.08 -5.04
C GLY A 3 0.07 -14.74 -6.04
N LEU A 4 -0.22 -14.09 -7.17
CA LEU A 4 -0.94 -14.67 -8.30
C LEU A 4 0.09 -15.08 -9.37
N GLY A 5 0.19 -16.39 -9.65
CA GLY A 5 1.05 -16.91 -10.70
C GLY A 5 0.55 -16.56 -12.09
N GLU A 6 1.46 -16.34 -13.05
CA GLU A 6 1.08 -15.99 -14.43
C GLU A 6 0.19 -17.07 -15.08
N ALA A 7 0.52 -18.34 -14.86
CA ALA A 7 -0.27 -19.47 -15.39
C ALA A 7 -1.70 -19.49 -14.82
N GLU A 8 -1.86 -19.20 -13.51
CA GLU A 8 -3.17 -19.10 -12.88
C GLU A 8 -3.95 -17.90 -13.39
N GLY A 9 -3.27 -16.74 -13.54
CA GLY A 9 -3.89 -15.55 -14.13
C GLY A 9 -4.39 -15.78 -15.56
N ARG A 10 -3.62 -16.49 -16.39
CA ARG A 10 -4.02 -16.86 -17.75
C ARG A 10 -5.22 -17.80 -17.75
N ARG A 11 -5.29 -18.78 -16.84
CA ARG A 11 -6.45 -19.69 -16.72
C ARG A 11 -7.71 -18.91 -16.30
N ILE A 12 -7.61 -18.00 -15.32
CA ILE A 12 -8.72 -17.14 -14.93
C ILE A 12 -9.23 -16.33 -16.12
N ALA A 13 -8.34 -15.76 -16.93
CA ALA A 13 -8.72 -15.00 -18.11
C ALA A 13 -9.38 -15.88 -19.19
N ALA A 14 -8.81 -17.07 -19.46
CA ALA A 14 -9.32 -18.00 -20.46
C ALA A 14 -10.70 -18.58 -20.11
N CYS A 15 -10.97 -18.82 -18.82
CA CYS A 15 -12.24 -19.36 -18.34
C CYS A 15 -13.30 -18.29 -18.06
N ARG A 16 -13.03 -17.04 -18.42
CA ARG A 16 -13.91 -15.91 -18.09
C ARG A 16 -15.28 -16.00 -18.80
N ASN A 17 -15.32 -16.45 -20.08
CA ASN A 17 -16.54 -16.48 -20.92
C ASN A 17 -17.37 -15.19 -20.75
N ASP A 18 -18.67 -15.33 -20.38
CA ASP A 18 -19.59 -14.22 -20.14
C ASP A 18 -19.34 -13.46 -18.84
N GLY A 19 -18.22 -13.72 -18.16
CA GLY A 19 -17.85 -13.13 -16.88
C GLY A 19 -17.99 -14.08 -15.70
N TYR A 20 -17.51 -13.63 -14.55
CA TYR A 20 -17.74 -14.29 -13.27
C TYR A 20 -18.78 -13.48 -12.50
N HIS A 21 -19.75 -14.17 -11.90
CA HIS A 21 -20.83 -13.52 -11.13
C HIS A 21 -20.60 -13.65 -9.62
N LYS A 22 -19.78 -14.62 -9.20
CA LYS A 22 -19.45 -14.89 -7.78
C LYS A 22 -17.98 -15.26 -7.66
N VAL A 23 -17.43 -15.11 -6.46
CA VAL A 23 -16.05 -15.51 -6.14
C VAL A 23 -15.84 -17.01 -6.36
N GLU A 24 -16.85 -17.80 -5.99
CA GLU A 24 -16.86 -19.26 -6.14
C GLU A 24 -16.78 -19.71 -7.61
N ASP A 25 -17.31 -18.92 -8.55
CA ASP A 25 -17.23 -19.21 -9.97
C ASP A 25 -15.78 -19.22 -10.47
N VAL A 26 -14.95 -18.33 -9.93
CA VAL A 26 -13.52 -18.28 -10.28
C VAL A 26 -12.83 -19.57 -9.82
N LEU A 27 -13.07 -20.01 -8.59
CA LEU A 27 -12.48 -21.25 -8.07
C LEU A 27 -12.91 -22.48 -8.90
N ARG A 28 -14.22 -22.60 -9.18
CA ARG A 28 -14.80 -23.75 -9.85
C ARG A 28 -14.45 -23.84 -11.33
N ARG A 29 -14.47 -22.68 -12.05
CA ARG A 29 -14.31 -22.66 -13.52
C ARG A 29 -12.88 -22.63 -13.98
N SER A 30 -11.98 -21.96 -13.24
CA SER A 30 -10.60 -21.78 -13.67
C SER A 30 -9.62 -22.77 -13.03
N ASP A 31 -10.08 -23.64 -12.16
CA ASP A 31 -9.26 -24.68 -11.48
C ASP A 31 -7.93 -24.10 -10.95
N VAL A 32 -8.03 -22.99 -10.24
CA VAL A 32 -6.89 -22.31 -9.61
C VAL A 32 -6.88 -22.52 -8.11
N SER A 33 -5.72 -22.38 -7.50
CA SER A 33 -5.58 -22.53 -6.06
C SER A 33 -6.38 -21.47 -5.29
N ALA A 34 -6.89 -21.83 -4.12
CA ALA A 34 -7.54 -20.85 -3.20
C ALA A 34 -6.59 -19.69 -2.88
N ARG A 35 -5.29 -19.94 -2.79
CA ARG A 35 -4.25 -18.92 -2.59
C ARG A 35 -4.21 -17.88 -3.72
N ALA A 36 -4.36 -18.33 -4.98
CA ALA A 36 -4.41 -17.41 -6.12
C ALA A 36 -5.65 -16.52 -6.08
N VAL A 37 -6.81 -17.08 -5.70
CA VAL A 37 -8.06 -16.31 -5.56
C VAL A 37 -8.00 -15.38 -4.34
N GLU A 38 -7.35 -15.78 -3.23
CA GLU A 38 -7.07 -14.87 -2.13
C GLU A 38 -6.16 -13.70 -2.54
N ALA A 39 -5.13 -13.97 -3.36
CA ALA A 39 -4.25 -12.91 -3.88
C ALA A 39 -5.05 -11.93 -4.75
N LEU A 40 -5.93 -12.43 -5.61
CA LEU A 40 -6.83 -11.62 -6.42
C LEU A 40 -7.78 -10.78 -5.55
N ALA A 41 -8.36 -11.37 -4.50
CA ALA A 41 -9.23 -10.68 -3.56
C ALA A 41 -8.49 -9.56 -2.80
N ARG A 42 -7.25 -9.81 -2.34
CA ARG A 42 -6.41 -8.78 -1.70
C ARG A 42 -6.06 -7.63 -2.63
N GLY A 43 -5.94 -7.90 -3.94
CA GLY A 43 -5.70 -6.89 -4.97
C GLY A 43 -6.97 -6.20 -5.48
N ASP A 44 -8.07 -6.26 -4.72
CA ASP A 44 -9.37 -5.64 -5.06
C ASP A 44 -9.96 -6.13 -6.42
N GLY A 45 -9.57 -7.34 -6.85
CA GLY A 45 -9.94 -7.90 -8.16
C GLY A 45 -11.42 -8.25 -8.31
N PHE A 46 -12.23 -8.17 -7.25
CA PHE A 46 -13.66 -8.45 -7.23
C PHE A 46 -14.53 -7.20 -7.11
N GLY A 47 -13.94 -6.01 -7.26
CA GLY A 47 -14.66 -4.74 -7.21
C GLY A 47 -15.80 -4.66 -8.23
N SER A 48 -15.65 -5.28 -9.43
CA SER A 48 -16.71 -5.36 -10.45
C SER A 48 -17.92 -6.19 -10.01
N LEU A 49 -17.79 -7.04 -9.00
CA LEU A 49 -18.89 -7.78 -8.38
C LEU A 49 -19.53 -7.02 -7.21
N GLY A 50 -19.12 -5.78 -6.95
CA GLY A 50 -19.59 -4.99 -5.82
C GLY A 50 -19.01 -5.45 -4.46
N LEU A 51 -17.96 -6.30 -4.47
CA LEU A 51 -17.35 -6.83 -3.27
C LEU A 51 -16.09 -6.05 -2.91
N THR A 52 -15.97 -5.67 -1.64
CA THR A 52 -14.70 -5.18 -1.09
C THR A 52 -13.70 -6.34 -0.98
N ALA A 53 -12.40 -6.04 -0.94
CA ALA A 53 -11.35 -7.04 -0.77
C ALA A 53 -11.59 -7.92 0.48
N ARG A 54 -12.11 -7.34 1.57
CA ARG A 54 -12.44 -8.05 2.81
C ARG A 54 -13.60 -9.04 2.63
N GLN A 55 -14.67 -8.62 1.95
CA GLN A 55 -15.80 -9.48 1.62
C GLN A 55 -15.39 -10.62 0.68
N ALA A 56 -14.63 -10.31 -0.37
CA ALA A 56 -14.12 -11.30 -1.29
C ALA A 56 -13.24 -12.36 -0.59
N LEU A 57 -12.32 -11.94 0.30
CA LEU A 57 -11.52 -12.84 1.12
C LEU A 57 -12.37 -13.75 2.02
N TRP A 58 -13.44 -13.21 2.59
CA TRP A 58 -14.37 -13.99 3.41
C TRP A 58 -15.04 -15.08 2.58
N HIS A 59 -15.54 -14.76 1.36
CA HIS A 59 -16.12 -15.74 0.43
C HIS A 59 -15.14 -16.84 0.04
N VAL A 60 -13.89 -16.50 -0.29
CA VAL A 60 -12.85 -17.51 -0.61
C VAL A 60 -12.65 -18.47 0.54
N ARG A 61 -12.51 -17.96 1.76
CA ARG A 61 -12.25 -18.77 2.95
C ARG A 61 -13.45 -19.64 3.33
N LYS A 62 -14.67 -19.11 3.23
CA LYS A 62 -15.92 -19.87 3.45
C LYS A 62 -15.97 -21.05 2.48
N HIS A 63 -15.77 -20.81 1.18
CA HIS A 63 -15.79 -21.86 0.16
C HIS A 63 -14.72 -22.93 0.40
N THR A 64 -13.49 -22.53 0.73
CA THR A 64 -12.38 -23.46 0.99
C THR A 64 -12.70 -24.35 2.20
N ARG A 65 -13.30 -23.82 3.26
CA ARG A 65 -13.75 -24.61 4.43
C ARG A 65 -14.83 -25.62 4.03
N GLN A 66 -15.85 -25.20 3.30
CA GLN A 66 -16.93 -26.09 2.84
C GLN A 66 -16.38 -27.25 1.98
N THR A 67 -15.44 -26.95 1.08
CA THR A 67 -14.81 -28.00 0.26
C THR A 67 -14.00 -29.01 1.09
N LEU A 68 -13.35 -28.57 2.18
CA LEU A 68 -12.63 -29.46 3.08
C LEU A 68 -13.60 -30.38 3.85
N HIS A 69 -14.77 -29.90 4.25
CA HIS A 69 -15.79 -30.71 4.95
C HIS A 69 -16.46 -31.74 4.03
N THR A 70 -16.47 -31.55 2.71
CA THR A 70 -17.02 -32.51 1.75
C THR A 70 -16.04 -33.61 1.36
N LEU A 71 -14.79 -33.61 1.86
CA LEU A 71 -13.85 -34.69 1.61
C LEU A 71 -14.29 -35.96 2.36
N PRO A 72 -14.18 -37.18 1.73
CA PRO A 72 -14.72 -38.43 2.30
C PRO A 72 -14.23 -38.75 3.72
N LEU A 73 -13.04 -38.31 4.11
CA LEU A 73 -12.48 -38.51 5.45
C LEU A 73 -13.19 -37.67 6.55
N PHE A 74 -13.87 -36.61 6.18
CA PHE A 74 -14.54 -35.69 7.11
C PHE A 74 -16.06 -35.71 6.97
N ALA A 75 -16.60 -36.47 5.99
CA ALA A 75 -18.04 -36.58 5.71
C ALA A 75 -18.83 -37.29 6.84
N SER A 76 -18.14 -37.95 7.77
CA SER A 76 -18.79 -38.65 8.90
C SER A 76 -18.96 -37.79 10.16
N SER A 77 -18.47 -36.59 10.20
CA SER A 77 -18.79 -35.63 11.27
C SER A 77 -20.00 -34.79 10.85
N GLU A 78 -21.20 -35.34 11.04
CA GLU A 78 -22.44 -34.56 11.09
C GLU A 78 -22.34 -33.57 12.28
N GLN A 79 -21.62 -32.44 12.04
CA GLN A 79 -21.87 -31.30 12.87
C GLN A 79 -23.12 -30.61 12.30
N PRO A 80 -24.14 -30.35 13.14
CA PRO A 80 -25.30 -29.62 12.72
C PRO A 80 -24.86 -28.30 12.07
N GLU A 81 -25.40 -27.97 10.93
CA GLU A 81 -25.24 -26.62 10.31
C GLU A 81 -25.52 -25.62 11.44
N ASP A 82 -24.45 -24.86 11.81
CA ASP A 82 -24.60 -23.81 12.83
C ASP A 82 -25.67 -22.85 12.29
N PRO A 83 -26.83 -22.66 12.95
CA PRO A 83 -27.86 -21.73 12.48
C PRO A 83 -27.36 -20.29 12.30
N ARG A 84 -26.14 -20.00 12.74
CA ARG A 84 -25.42 -18.74 12.51
C ARG A 84 -24.74 -18.68 11.14
N ASP A 85 -24.71 -19.79 10.38
CA ASP A 85 -24.27 -19.84 8.97
C ASP A 85 -25.37 -19.39 7.97
N THR A 86 -26.53 -18.96 8.49
CA THR A 86 -27.49 -18.23 7.69
C THR A 86 -26.80 -17.00 7.11
N ASP A 87 -26.84 -16.87 5.83
CA ASP A 87 -26.31 -15.88 4.89
C ASP A 87 -26.73 -14.42 5.19
N SER A 88 -26.74 -14.06 6.46
CA SER A 88 -26.65 -12.66 6.87
C SER A 88 -25.23 -12.27 6.51
N ALA A 89 -25.08 -11.54 5.39
CA ALA A 89 -23.85 -10.87 5.05
C ALA A 89 -23.35 -10.20 6.33
N ALA A 90 -22.42 -10.87 7.03
CA ALA A 90 -21.85 -10.30 8.23
C ALA A 90 -21.40 -8.90 7.82
N ALA A 91 -22.00 -7.86 8.40
CA ALA A 91 -21.69 -6.49 8.06
C ALA A 91 -20.21 -6.28 8.47
N LEU A 92 -19.30 -6.71 7.58
CA LEU A 92 -17.88 -6.56 7.82
C LEU A 92 -17.60 -5.05 7.85
N PRO A 93 -16.94 -4.56 8.90
CA PRO A 93 -16.60 -3.14 8.97
C PRO A 93 -15.90 -2.70 7.69
N THR A 94 -16.33 -1.59 7.12
CA THR A 94 -15.68 -1.01 5.93
C THR A 94 -14.25 -0.64 6.30
N ALA A 95 -13.29 -1.05 5.46
CA ALA A 95 -11.91 -0.65 5.63
C ALA A 95 -11.78 0.86 5.40
N GLY A 96 -11.04 1.55 6.23
CA GLY A 96 -10.75 2.95 6.04
C GLY A 96 -9.83 3.20 4.85
N LEU A 97 -9.72 4.47 4.42
CA LEU A 97 -8.90 4.84 3.27
C LEU A 97 -7.43 4.43 3.47
N GLY A 98 -6.85 4.70 4.65
CA GLY A 98 -5.47 4.35 4.96
C GLY A 98 -5.21 2.85 4.95
N GLU A 99 -6.13 2.06 5.54
CA GLU A 99 -6.06 0.59 5.52
C GLU A 99 -6.13 0.06 4.08
N THR A 100 -7.01 0.63 3.27
CA THR A 100 -7.19 0.23 1.87
C THR A 100 -5.95 0.55 1.03
N VAL A 101 -5.39 1.75 1.17
CA VAL A 101 -4.16 2.15 0.49
C VAL A 101 -2.99 1.26 0.91
N ALA A 102 -2.85 0.95 2.21
CA ALA A 102 -1.82 0.03 2.68
C ALA A 102 -1.96 -1.38 2.07
N GLN A 103 -3.18 -1.89 1.97
CA GLN A 103 -3.49 -3.18 1.35
C GLN A 103 -3.18 -3.18 -0.16
N ASP A 104 -3.55 -2.11 -0.87
CA ASP A 104 -3.25 -1.93 -2.29
C ASP A 104 -1.73 -1.99 -2.53
N TYR A 105 -0.93 -1.25 -1.75
CA TYR A 105 0.53 -1.27 -1.85
C TYR A 105 1.15 -2.63 -1.51
N GLN A 106 0.59 -3.36 -0.55
CA GLN A 106 1.05 -4.71 -0.22
C GLN A 106 0.78 -5.71 -1.36
N SER A 107 -0.36 -5.61 -2.02
CA SER A 107 -0.84 -6.56 -3.04
C SER A 107 -0.37 -6.23 -4.45
N THR A 108 -0.34 -4.96 -4.85
CA THR A 108 -0.04 -4.52 -6.22
C THR A 108 1.21 -3.64 -6.31
N GLY A 109 1.60 -2.97 -5.23
CA GLY A 109 2.70 -2.00 -5.19
C GLY A 109 2.27 -0.57 -5.51
N LEU A 110 0.98 -0.33 -5.76
CA LEU A 110 0.39 1.00 -6.01
C LEU A 110 -1.05 1.04 -5.51
N SER A 111 -1.61 2.24 -5.33
CA SER A 111 -3.04 2.45 -5.09
C SER A 111 -3.59 3.48 -6.05
N LEU A 112 -4.81 3.24 -6.56
CA LEU A 112 -5.55 4.19 -7.39
C LEU A 112 -6.48 5.09 -6.55
N LYS A 113 -6.55 4.85 -5.24
CA LYS A 113 -7.47 5.56 -4.32
C LYS A 113 -6.82 6.81 -3.73
N ALA A 114 -5.60 6.68 -3.24
CA ALA A 114 -4.80 7.79 -2.72
C ALA A 114 -3.32 7.40 -2.66
N HIS A 115 -2.45 8.39 -2.60
CA HIS A 115 -1.03 8.17 -2.32
C HIS A 115 -0.81 8.03 -0.79
N PRO A 116 0.03 7.09 -0.31
CA PRO A 116 0.26 6.88 1.14
C PRO A 116 0.72 8.14 1.86
N VAL A 117 1.57 8.94 1.22
CA VAL A 117 2.09 10.19 1.79
C VAL A 117 0.97 11.21 2.00
N ASP A 118 -0.01 11.30 1.07
CA ASP A 118 -1.13 12.24 1.21
C ASP A 118 -2.05 11.85 2.37
N VAL A 119 -2.29 10.54 2.56
CA VAL A 119 -3.07 10.03 3.71
C VAL A 119 -2.36 10.33 5.03
N LEU A 120 -1.02 10.30 5.04
CA LEU A 120 -0.20 10.57 6.22
C LEU A 120 0.11 12.07 6.42
N ALA A 121 -0.17 12.93 5.43
CA ALA A 121 0.18 14.35 5.46
C ALA A 121 -0.23 15.07 6.77
N PRO A 122 -1.45 14.87 7.33
CA PRO A 122 -1.84 15.54 8.56
C PRO A 122 -0.91 15.26 9.75
N TYR A 123 -0.31 14.07 9.80
CA TYR A 123 0.56 13.68 10.92
C TYR A 123 1.94 14.31 10.82
N PHE A 124 2.59 14.24 9.66
CA PHE A 124 3.95 14.73 9.51
C PHE A 124 4.04 16.25 9.27
N ILE A 125 3.00 16.88 8.69
CA ILE A 125 2.94 18.35 8.54
C ILE A 125 2.88 19.00 9.91
N ALA A 126 2.15 18.43 10.87
CA ALA A 126 2.11 18.91 12.25
C ALA A 126 3.49 18.90 12.93
N GLU A 127 4.41 18.02 12.49
CA GLU A 127 5.79 17.93 12.96
C GLU A 127 6.78 18.81 12.16
N GLY A 128 6.28 19.62 11.21
CA GLY A 128 7.09 20.57 10.43
C GLY A 128 7.73 19.98 9.17
N TRP A 129 7.27 18.79 8.72
CA TRP A 129 7.65 18.25 7.42
C TRP A 129 6.80 18.89 6.32
N GLN A 130 7.38 19.00 5.14
CA GLN A 130 6.78 19.58 3.94
C GLN A 130 6.69 18.53 2.84
N THR A 131 5.90 18.81 1.81
CA THR A 131 5.68 17.92 0.67
C THR A 131 6.72 18.16 -0.44
N CYS A 132 6.81 17.22 -1.38
CA CYS A 132 7.69 17.37 -2.55
C CYS A 132 7.29 18.58 -3.43
N SER A 133 6.00 18.93 -3.46
CA SER A 133 5.53 20.10 -4.22
C SER A 133 6.05 21.44 -3.68
N ASP A 134 6.35 21.52 -2.39
CA ASP A 134 6.89 22.75 -1.79
C ASP A 134 8.29 23.09 -2.33
N ILE A 135 9.06 22.07 -2.73
CA ILE A 135 10.38 22.25 -3.36
C ILE A 135 10.27 22.97 -4.70
N ALA A 136 9.28 22.59 -5.51
CA ALA A 136 9.08 23.21 -6.81
C ALA A 136 8.82 24.73 -6.69
N ARG A 137 8.11 25.14 -5.64
CA ARG A 137 7.76 26.53 -5.34
C ARG A 137 8.86 27.28 -4.59
N ALA A 138 9.77 26.57 -3.93
CA ALA A 138 10.81 27.20 -3.11
C ALA A 138 11.83 27.95 -3.96
N ARG A 139 12.45 28.99 -3.38
CA ARG A 139 13.56 29.71 -4.00
C ARG A 139 14.84 28.86 -3.94
N ASN A 140 15.74 29.09 -4.92
CA ASN A 140 17.08 28.48 -4.89
C ASN A 140 17.81 28.81 -3.56
N GLY A 141 18.45 27.81 -2.99
CA GLY A 141 19.15 27.91 -1.68
C GLY A 141 18.24 27.81 -0.45
N ARG A 142 16.89 27.72 -0.59
CA ARG A 142 15.98 27.56 0.54
C ARG A 142 16.20 26.22 1.24
N ARG A 143 16.27 26.24 2.57
CA ARG A 143 16.27 25.04 3.41
C ARG A 143 14.84 24.60 3.67
N LEU A 144 14.58 23.30 3.52
CA LEU A 144 13.30 22.65 3.75
C LEU A 144 13.51 21.32 4.47
N ASN A 145 12.44 20.85 5.11
CA ASN A 145 12.36 19.51 5.67
C ASN A 145 11.27 18.78 4.91
N ILE A 146 11.63 17.85 4.04
CA ILE A 146 10.67 17.12 3.20
C ILE A 146 10.53 15.69 3.64
N LEU A 147 9.36 15.11 3.41
CA LEU A 147 9.09 13.72 3.63
C LEU A 147 8.41 13.13 2.40
N GLY A 148 8.89 11.97 1.95
CA GLY A 148 8.35 11.31 0.76
C GLY A 148 8.63 9.81 0.74
N LEU A 149 7.86 9.11 -0.09
CA LEU A 149 8.07 7.68 -0.35
C LEU A 149 9.28 7.50 -1.26
N VAL A 150 10.14 6.56 -0.92
CA VAL A 150 11.32 6.27 -1.73
C VAL A 150 10.92 5.35 -2.88
N THR A 151 10.96 5.87 -4.10
CA THR A 151 10.63 5.11 -5.31
C THR A 151 11.86 4.59 -6.03
N MET A 152 12.99 5.28 -5.92
CA MET A 152 14.23 4.88 -6.58
C MET A 152 15.45 5.22 -5.73
N ARG A 153 16.46 4.33 -5.75
CA ARG A 153 17.80 4.55 -5.20
C ARG A 153 18.84 4.19 -6.26
N GLN A 154 19.76 5.09 -6.49
CA GLN A 154 20.87 4.88 -7.44
C GLN A 154 22.20 5.26 -6.80
N ARG A 155 23.21 4.42 -6.94
CA ARG A 155 24.59 4.68 -6.52
C ARG A 155 25.51 4.44 -7.71
N PRO A 156 25.72 5.44 -8.58
CA PRO A 156 26.63 5.29 -9.73
C PRO A 156 28.05 5.07 -9.25
N GLY A 157 28.77 4.12 -9.89
CA GLY A 157 30.17 3.82 -9.53
C GLY A 157 31.12 5.00 -9.72
N THR A 158 30.75 5.94 -10.61
CA THR A 158 31.54 7.14 -10.95
C THR A 158 31.31 8.34 -10.02
N ALA A 159 30.35 8.25 -9.08
CA ALA A 159 29.88 9.40 -8.31
C ALA A 159 30.50 9.51 -6.90
N ASN A 160 31.72 9.02 -6.67
CA ASN A 160 32.45 9.11 -5.37
C ASN A 160 31.57 8.76 -4.16
N GLY A 161 30.79 7.67 -4.24
CA GLY A 161 29.94 7.23 -3.15
C GLY A 161 28.64 8.02 -2.95
N THR A 162 28.37 9.03 -3.80
CA THR A 162 27.10 9.78 -3.79
C THR A 162 25.92 8.87 -4.13
N VAL A 163 24.82 9.03 -3.43
CA VAL A 163 23.57 8.32 -3.65
C VAL A 163 22.50 9.31 -4.12
N PHE A 164 21.76 8.91 -5.13
CA PHE A 164 20.60 9.65 -5.65
C PHE A 164 19.34 8.89 -5.21
N ILE A 165 18.43 9.60 -4.56
CA ILE A 165 17.15 9.04 -4.14
C ILE A 165 16.03 9.87 -4.77
N THR A 166 15.05 9.19 -5.38
CA THR A 166 13.79 9.84 -5.79
C THR A 166 12.78 9.66 -4.68
N LEU A 167 12.28 10.77 -4.15
CA LEU A 167 11.15 10.81 -3.23
C LEU A 167 9.90 11.21 -3.99
N GLU A 168 8.77 10.60 -3.62
CA GLU A 168 7.46 10.82 -4.24
C GLU A 168 6.40 11.08 -3.19
N ASP A 169 5.46 11.97 -3.51
CA ASP A 169 4.18 12.15 -2.85
C ASP A 169 3.07 12.20 -3.91
N GLY A 170 1.81 12.37 -3.53
CA GLY A 170 0.69 12.42 -4.47
C GLY A 170 0.70 13.62 -5.41
N GLN A 171 1.63 14.56 -5.26
CA GLN A 171 1.71 15.78 -6.07
C GLN A 171 2.95 15.86 -6.95
N GLY A 172 3.91 14.96 -6.75
CA GLY A 172 5.10 14.93 -7.57
C GLY A 172 6.26 14.15 -6.99
N CYS A 173 7.41 14.29 -7.64
CA CYS A 173 8.64 13.66 -7.20
C CYS A 173 9.80 14.65 -7.13
N VAL A 174 10.79 14.32 -6.32
CA VAL A 174 11.98 15.12 -6.11
C VAL A 174 13.22 14.23 -6.09
N ASN A 175 14.28 14.69 -6.76
CA ASN A 175 15.58 14.04 -6.74
C ASN A 175 16.43 14.60 -5.60
N VAL A 176 16.74 13.75 -4.65
CA VAL A 176 17.61 14.04 -3.49
C VAL A 176 19.01 13.57 -3.79
N ILE A 177 19.99 14.45 -3.59
CA ILE A 177 21.42 14.12 -3.71
C ILE A 177 22.01 14.00 -2.30
N ILE A 178 22.63 12.85 -2.04
CA ILE A 178 23.21 12.51 -0.74
C ILE A 178 24.69 12.22 -0.95
N TRP A 179 25.55 13.10 -0.45
CA TRP A 179 26.99 12.94 -0.55
C TRP A 179 27.51 11.73 0.23
N GLY A 180 28.60 11.13 -0.21
CA GLY A 180 29.15 9.91 0.36
C GLY A 180 29.37 9.96 1.89
N THR A 181 29.80 11.08 2.43
CA THR A 181 29.95 11.30 3.88
C THR A 181 28.63 11.16 4.63
N LEU A 182 27.54 11.70 4.08
CA LEU A 182 26.20 11.56 4.66
C LEU A 182 25.63 10.14 4.48
N VAL A 183 25.99 9.46 3.39
CA VAL A 183 25.60 8.05 3.17
C VAL A 183 26.15 7.17 4.28
N GLU A 184 27.39 7.37 4.70
CA GLU A 184 28.01 6.63 5.79
C GLU A 184 27.37 6.96 7.13
N GLN A 185 27.14 8.25 7.40
CA GLN A 185 26.53 8.72 8.65
C GLN A 185 25.08 8.24 8.82
N PHE A 186 24.29 8.24 7.76
CA PHE A 186 22.86 7.91 7.78
C PHE A 186 22.53 6.60 7.04
N ARG A 187 23.48 5.64 7.05
CA ARG A 187 23.40 4.41 6.25
C ARG A 187 22.08 3.67 6.38
N GLN A 188 21.54 3.55 7.60
CA GLN A 188 20.27 2.84 7.82
C GLN A 188 19.10 3.54 7.13
N ALA A 189 19.03 4.86 7.19
CA ALA A 189 17.98 5.62 6.53
C ALA A 189 18.13 5.57 5.00
N VAL A 190 19.36 5.70 4.47
CA VAL A 190 19.64 5.67 3.02
C VAL A 190 19.27 4.33 2.40
N ILE A 191 19.57 3.21 3.07
CA ILE A 191 19.38 1.86 2.50
C ILE A 191 17.99 1.32 2.80
N GLY A 192 17.48 1.51 4.03
CA GLY A 192 16.33 0.78 4.55
C GLY A 192 15.01 1.54 4.54
N ALA A 193 15.01 2.87 4.53
CA ALA A 193 13.76 3.62 4.65
C ALA A 193 12.87 3.48 3.41
N HIS A 194 11.61 3.12 3.58
CA HIS A 194 10.59 3.24 2.53
C HIS A 194 9.98 4.65 2.53
N LEU A 195 9.82 5.25 3.70
CA LEU A 195 9.44 6.63 3.89
C LEU A 195 10.64 7.38 4.49
N LEU A 196 11.16 8.34 3.74
CA LEU A 196 12.39 9.06 4.08
C LEU A 196 12.10 10.53 4.35
N GLY A 197 12.48 11.00 5.53
CA GLY A 197 12.55 12.42 5.85
C GLY A 197 13.94 12.96 5.49
N VAL A 198 14.00 14.10 4.83
CA VAL A 198 15.25 14.75 4.43
C VAL A 198 15.23 16.22 4.81
N LYS A 199 16.20 16.64 5.60
CA LYS A 199 16.52 18.07 5.77
C LYS A 199 17.58 18.44 4.76
N GLY A 200 17.38 19.53 4.04
CA GLY A 200 18.31 19.89 2.98
C GLY A 200 18.01 21.24 2.35
N ARG A 201 18.70 21.50 1.26
CA ARG A 201 18.66 22.75 0.53
C ARG A 201 18.26 22.54 -0.91
N VAL A 202 17.37 23.39 -1.40
CA VAL A 202 16.95 23.42 -2.81
C VAL A 202 18.08 23.98 -3.68
N GLN A 203 18.45 23.25 -4.72
CA GLN A 203 19.35 23.72 -5.78
C GLN A 203 18.61 23.72 -7.11
N LYS A 204 18.47 24.90 -7.70
CA LYS A 204 17.86 25.08 -9.02
C LYS A 204 18.92 25.47 -10.05
N GLN A 205 18.96 24.72 -11.15
CA GLN A 205 19.85 24.99 -12.27
C GLN A 205 19.01 24.91 -13.57
N GLY A 206 18.58 26.05 -14.05
CA GLY A 206 17.61 26.14 -15.13
C GLY A 206 16.28 25.50 -14.73
N GLN A 207 15.83 24.50 -15.48
CA GLN A 207 14.60 23.75 -15.19
C GLN A 207 14.82 22.57 -14.24
N ILE A 208 16.06 22.22 -13.93
CA ILE A 208 16.39 21.07 -13.10
C ILE A 208 16.40 21.51 -11.63
N ILE A 209 15.69 20.76 -10.81
CA ILE A 209 15.60 20.98 -9.37
C ILE A 209 16.18 19.75 -8.66
N HIS A 210 17.20 19.98 -7.86
CA HIS A 210 17.77 19.00 -6.96
C HIS A 210 17.55 19.42 -5.51
N PHE A 211 17.45 18.43 -4.63
CA PHE A 211 17.42 18.65 -3.21
C PHE A 211 18.69 18.09 -2.58
N MET A 212 19.53 18.97 -2.08
CA MET A 212 20.82 18.60 -1.49
C MET A 212 20.62 18.23 -0.03
N ALA A 213 20.77 16.95 0.31
CA ALA A 213 20.60 16.47 1.68
C ALA A 213 21.65 17.07 2.62
N GLU A 214 21.19 17.46 3.81
CA GLU A 214 22.02 17.87 4.97
C GLU A 214 21.84 16.88 6.15
N ALA A 215 20.65 16.28 6.30
CA ALA A 215 20.38 15.19 7.25
C ALA A 215 19.22 14.30 6.75
N LEU A 216 19.23 13.03 7.20
CA LEU A 216 18.24 12.03 6.79
C LEU A 216 17.62 11.35 8.01
N TYR A 217 16.34 10.99 7.89
CA TYR A 217 15.53 10.38 8.96
C TYR A 217 14.75 9.21 8.43
N HIS A 218 14.84 8.07 9.11
CA HIS A 218 14.04 6.88 8.80
C HIS A 218 12.63 7.05 9.37
N CYS A 219 11.64 7.26 8.49
CA CYS A 219 10.29 7.66 8.87
C CYS A 219 9.24 6.57 8.68
N ASP A 220 9.62 5.30 8.51
CA ASP A 220 8.70 4.19 8.28
C ASP A 220 7.69 3.96 9.42
N HIS A 221 7.93 4.54 10.60
CA HIS A 221 6.96 4.50 11.69
C HIS A 221 5.62 5.15 11.34
N TYR A 222 5.60 6.16 10.46
CA TYR A 222 4.35 6.74 9.95
C TYR A 222 3.57 5.76 9.09
N LEU A 223 4.24 4.88 8.32
CA LEU A 223 3.55 3.88 7.50
C LEU A 223 2.70 2.91 8.34
N LYS A 224 3.11 2.66 9.59
CA LYS A 224 2.31 1.86 10.53
C LYS A 224 1.01 2.54 10.91
N GLN A 225 0.96 3.86 10.84
CA GLN A 225 -0.22 4.66 11.17
C GLN A 225 -1.28 4.62 10.04
N LEU A 226 -0.92 4.23 8.81
CA LEU A 226 -1.90 4.09 7.72
C LEU A 226 -3.09 3.21 8.12
N GLN A 227 -2.84 2.11 8.84
CA GLN A 227 -3.88 1.19 9.29
C GLN A 227 -4.73 1.75 10.44
N THR A 228 -4.24 2.76 11.15
CA THR A 228 -4.91 3.37 12.31
C THR A 228 -5.42 4.77 12.04
N ALA A 229 -5.01 5.39 10.92
CA ALA A 229 -5.30 6.78 10.57
C ALA A 229 -6.80 7.11 10.65
N ASP A 230 -7.64 6.23 10.10
CA ASP A 230 -9.10 6.45 10.10
C ASP A 230 -9.73 6.33 11.48
N ARG A 231 -9.18 5.49 12.37
CA ARG A 231 -9.68 5.37 13.75
C ARG A 231 -9.44 6.65 14.55
N HIS A 232 -8.29 7.30 14.33
CA HIS A 232 -7.98 8.57 14.99
C HIS A 232 -8.83 9.73 14.46
N ALA A 233 -9.08 9.78 13.14
CA ALA A 233 -9.94 10.79 12.54
C ALA A 233 -11.38 10.70 13.05
N LEU A 234 -11.91 9.49 13.22
CA LEU A 234 -13.23 9.26 13.80
C LEU A 234 -13.30 9.67 15.29
N THR A 235 -12.23 9.42 16.05
CA THR A 235 -12.16 9.80 17.47
C THR A 235 -12.11 11.33 17.67
N LEU A 236 -11.42 12.04 16.79
CA LEU A 236 -11.34 13.51 16.82
C LEU A 236 -12.66 14.17 16.42
N ARG A 237 -13.43 13.60 15.47
CA ARG A 237 -14.76 14.12 15.10
C ARG A 237 -15.80 13.91 16.20
N SER A 238 -15.66 12.91 17.05
CA SER A 238 -16.58 12.64 18.15
C SER A 238 -16.40 13.60 19.36
N ARG A 239 -15.37 14.44 19.37
CA ARG A 239 -15.11 15.44 20.43
C ARG A 239 -15.74 16.80 20.17
N ASP A 240 -16.27 17.04 18.97
CA ASP A 240 -16.90 18.32 18.60
C ASP A 240 -18.41 18.37 18.86
N PHE A 241 -18.96 17.41 19.61
CA PHE A 241 -20.33 17.42 20.10
C PHE A 241 -20.34 17.67 21.62
N HIS A 242 -20.18 18.94 21.99
CA HIS A 242 -20.65 19.51 23.27
C HIS A 242 -21.28 20.87 23.04
#